data_2fa99f6cc66aca5777c17c07af56c891
#
_entry.id   2fa99f6cc66aca5777c17c07af56c891
#
_cell.length_a   1.000
_cell.length_b   1.000
_cell.length_c   1.000
_cell.angle_alpha   90.00
_cell.angle_beta   90.00
_cell.angle_gamma   90.00
#
_symmetry.space_group_name_H-M   'P 1'
#
loop_
_entity.id
_entity.type
_entity.pdbx_description
1 polymer ?
#
loop_
_entity_poly.entity_id
_entity_poly.type
_entity_poly.pdbx_seq_one_letter_code
_entity_poly.pdbx_strand_id
1 'polypeptide(L)'
;MNISEWILGCIYPARCVVCDRVVGLKIGNLCPGCAEKLSVMEGFHCGHCGKFIEREEEEYCDDCRRFRHTFEEGYGVFPYRGWVKDSMMRFKFHGRKEYGEFYGRAMAAAGRERLGRWKPQVIIPVPMYRKKERMRGYNQAEVLALSLGKHAVLPVCTDLVKRVHETKPQKELTRDMRRKNLVRAFTVENSAGSYSRVLLVDDIYTTGSTADAVASGLKQKGVKSVFVLTACTGHGF
;
A
#
# COMPACT_ATOMS: atom_id res chain seq x y z
N MET A 1 -21.18 -21.89 4.03
CA MET A 1 -21.22 -20.74 4.98
C MET A 1 -21.42 -21.34 6.35
N ASN A 2 -20.42 -21.20 7.20
CA ASN A 2 -20.42 -21.82 8.53
C ASN A 2 -21.31 -20.97 9.46
N ILE A 3 -22.03 -21.61 10.41
CA ILE A 3 -22.93 -20.92 11.36
C ILE A 3 -22.20 -19.77 12.10
N SER A 4 -20.91 -19.97 12.44
CA SER A 4 -20.08 -18.95 13.06
C SER A 4 -19.84 -17.72 12.16
N GLU A 5 -19.69 -17.90 10.85
CA GLU A 5 -19.54 -16.79 9.89
C GLU A 5 -20.86 -16.02 9.73
N TRP A 6 -21.99 -16.69 9.82
CA TRP A 6 -23.29 -16.05 9.76
C TRP A 6 -23.56 -15.19 11.01
N ILE A 7 -23.27 -15.72 12.21
CA ILE A 7 -23.41 -14.99 13.48
C ILE A 7 -22.47 -13.76 13.50
N LEU A 8 -21.20 -13.94 13.10
CA LEU A 8 -20.23 -12.83 13.01
C LEU A 8 -20.70 -11.77 11.99
N GLY A 9 -21.28 -12.18 10.87
CA GLY A 9 -21.83 -11.26 9.88
C GLY A 9 -23.05 -10.45 10.36
N CYS A 10 -23.83 -10.98 11.31
CA CYS A 10 -24.92 -10.25 11.95
C CYS A 10 -24.40 -9.24 12.99
N ILE A 11 -23.34 -9.57 13.73
CA ILE A 11 -22.77 -8.69 14.76
C ILE A 11 -21.85 -7.63 14.13
N TYR A 12 -21.08 -8.02 13.08
CA TYR A 12 -20.15 -7.16 12.35
C TYR A 12 -20.48 -7.19 10.84
N PRO A 13 -21.59 -6.56 10.42
CA PRO A 13 -21.98 -6.56 9.02
C PRO A 13 -20.93 -5.85 8.16
N ALA A 14 -20.67 -6.42 6.98
CA ALA A 14 -19.81 -5.79 5.99
C ALA A 14 -20.34 -4.39 5.64
N ARG A 15 -19.43 -3.44 5.46
CA ARG A 15 -19.76 -2.05 5.15
C ARG A 15 -19.17 -1.63 3.82
N CYS A 16 -19.87 -0.70 3.17
CA CYS A 16 -19.44 -0.13 1.91
C CYS A 16 -18.16 0.70 2.10
N VAL A 17 -17.12 0.40 1.35
CA VAL A 17 -15.84 1.11 1.40
C VAL A 17 -15.96 2.60 1.10
N VAL A 18 -16.96 3.00 0.31
CA VAL A 18 -17.20 4.40 -0.08
C VAL A 18 -18.02 5.15 0.97
N CYS A 19 -19.25 4.68 1.26
CA CYS A 19 -20.21 5.43 2.08
C CYS A 19 -20.41 4.88 3.51
N ASP A 20 -19.71 3.83 3.90
CA ASP A 20 -19.76 3.13 5.20
C ASP A 20 -21.16 2.57 5.58
N ARG A 21 -22.12 2.54 4.68
CA ARG A 21 -23.41 1.88 4.91
C ARG A 21 -23.24 0.37 4.98
N VAL A 22 -24.06 -0.29 5.79
CA VAL A 22 -24.09 -1.75 5.84
C VAL A 22 -24.46 -2.31 4.47
N VAL A 23 -23.71 -3.31 4.01
CA VAL A 23 -23.97 -4.02 2.75
C VAL A 23 -24.14 -5.52 3.04
N GLY A 24 -25.00 -6.18 2.27
CA GLY A 24 -25.18 -7.62 2.40
C GLY A 24 -23.90 -8.38 2.06
N LEU A 25 -23.74 -9.59 2.62
CA LEU A 25 -22.56 -10.46 2.53
C LEU A 25 -22.08 -10.80 1.09
N LYS A 26 -22.90 -10.53 0.08
CA LYS A 26 -22.65 -10.91 -1.33
C LYS A 26 -21.96 -9.86 -2.20
N ILE A 27 -21.77 -8.63 -1.73
CA ILE A 27 -21.41 -7.51 -2.62
C ILE A 27 -19.96 -7.00 -2.43
N GLY A 28 -19.14 -7.71 -1.70
CA GLY A 28 -17.69 -7.41 -1.63
C GLY A 28 -17.36 -5.99 -1.16
N ASN A 29 -17.95 -5.52 -0.05
CA ASN A 29 -17.69 -4.22 0.57
C ASN A 29 -18.02 -2.98 -0.31
N LEU A 30 -18.96 -3.10 -1.24
CA LEU A 30 -19.42 -2.02 -2.10
C LEU A 30 -20.93 -2.10 -2.31
N CYS A 31 -21.67 -1.04 -2.00
CA CYS A 31 -23.12 -1.01 -2.26
C CYS A 31 -23.40 -0.66 -3.74
N PRO A 32 -24.58 -1.09 -4.29
CA PRO A 32 -24.91 -0.84 -5.70
C PRO A 32 -24.81 0.63 -6.11
N GLY A 33 -25.40 1.54 -5.32
CA GLY A 33 -25.38 2.97 -5.64
C GLY A 33 -23.98 3.63 -5.56
N CYS A 34 -23.00 2.99 -4.87
CA CYS A 34 -21.61 3.42 -4.92
C CYS A 34 -20.84 2.73 -6.06
N ALA A 35 -21.22 1.50 -6.43
CA ALA A 35 -20.61 0.78 -7.54
C ALA A 35 -20.83 1.53 -8.88
N GLU A 36 -22.03 2.02 -9.11
CA GLU A 36 -22.36 2.83 -10.29
C GLU A 36 -21.58 4.15 -10.38
N LYS A 37 -21.16 4.71 -9.24
CA LYS A 37 -20.40 5.96 -9.14
C LYS A 37 -18.90 5.76 -9.09
N LEU A 38 -18.43 4.53 -8.94
CA LEU A 38 -17.03 4.17 -9.04
C LEU A 38 -16.63 4.17 -10.51
N SER A 39 -16.49 5.36 -11.10
CA SER A 39 -15.70 5.49 -12.31
C SER A 39 -14.26 5.09 -11.97
N VAL A 40 -13.65 4.30 -12.85
CA VAL A 40 -12.19 4.14 -12.83
C VAL A 40 -11.62 5.54 -12.79
N MET A 41 -10.85 5.88 -11.77
CA MET A 41 -10.23 7.20 -11.68
C MET A 41 -9.15 7.25 -12.76
N GLU A 42 -9.54 7.71 -13.93
CA GLU A 42 -8.63 7.99 -15.02
C GLU A 42 -7.74 9.15 -14.63
N GLY A 43 -6.48 9.06 -14.96
CA GLY A 43 -5.49 10.08 -14.69
C GLY A 43 -4.11 9.65 -15.11
N PHE A 44 -3.27 10.65 -15.34
CA PHE A 44 -1.89 10.42 -15.72
C PHE A 44 -1.07 10.01 -14.51
N HIS A 45 -0.12 9.13 -14.71
CA HIS A 45 0.75 8.63 -13.65
C HIS A 45 2.20 8.97 -13.95
N CYS A 46 2.91 9.35 -12.90
CA CYS A 46 4.36 9.49 -12.97
C CYS A 46 4.99 8.18 -13.43
N GLY A 47 5.80 8.22 -14.49
CA GLY A 47 6.43 7.05 -15.10
C GLY A 47 7.37 6.28 -14.17
N HIS A 48 7.82 6.90 -13.06
CA HIS A 48 8.68 6.20 -12.09
C HIS A 48 7.91 5.73 -10.84
N CYS A 49 7.26 6.64 -10.11
CA CYS A 49 6.66 6.29 -8.81
C CYS A 49 5.16 5.96 -8.87
N GLY A 50 4.51 6.14 -10.03
CA GLY A 50 3.09 5.88 -10.22
C GLY A 50 2.16 6.82 -9.44
N LYS A 51 2.65 7.95 -8.95
CA LYS A 51 1.82 9.00 -8.36
C LYS A 51 0.97 9.65 -9.45
N PHE A 52 -0.28 10.00 -9.14
CA PHE A 52 -1.09 10.80 -10.05
C PHE A 52 -0.44 12.16 -10.32
N ILE A 53 -0.42 12.56 -11.58
CA ILE A 53 0.06 13.86 -12.08
C ILE A 53 -1.09 14.57 -12.79
N GLU A 54 -1.04 15.91 -12.84
CA GLU A 54 -2.17 16.71 -13.33
C GLU A 54 -2.16 16.89 -14.86
N ARG A 55 -0.96 16.81 -15.46
CA ARG A 55 -0.79 17.11 -16.89
C ARG A 55 -0.25 15.90 -17.63
N GLU A 56 -0.81 15.65 -18.80
CA GLU A 56 -0.38 14.55 -19.69
C GLU A 56 1.07 14.69 -20.16
N GLU A 57 1.50 15.94 -20.37
CA GLU A 57 2.85 16.24 -20.85
C GLU A 57 3.94 15.99 -19.83
N GLU A 58 3.57 15.80 -18.57
CA GLU A 58 4.51 15.52 -17.48
C GLU A 58 4.78 14.01 -17.39
N GLU A 59 5.94 13.56 -17.82
CA GLU A 59 6.37 12.17 -17.67
C GLU A 59 6.64 11.80 -16.20
N TYR A 60 7.17 12.76 -15.40
CA TYR A 60 7.58 12.55 -14.00
C TYR A 60 7.01 13.63 -13.09
N CYS A 61 6.59 13.21 -11.89
CA CYS A 61 6.20 14.16 -10.84
C CYS A 61 7.41 14.94 -10.31
N ASP A 62 7.16 16.06 -9.62
CA ASP A 62 8.20 16.93 -9.06
C ASP A 62 9.22 16.21 -8.17
N ASP A 63 8.75 15.24 -7.37
CA ASP A 63 9.64 14.45 -6.52
C ASP A 63 10.61 13.60 -7.37
N CYS A 64 10.11 12.91 -8.41
CA CYS A 64 10.93 12.06 -9.27
C CYS A 64 11.85 12.85 -10.20
N ARG A 65 11.50 14.09 -10.56
CA ARG A 65 12.41 15.01 -11.28
C ARG A 65 13.59 15.44 -10.43
N ARG A 66 13.38 15.61 -9.12
CA ARG A 66 14.41 16.11 -8.19
C ARG A 66 15.23 15.01 -7.53
N PHE A 67 14.68 13.80 -7.38
CA PHE A 67 15.29 12.74 -6.59
C PHE A 67 15.17 11.39 -7.29
N ARG A 68 16.29 10.67 -7.31
CA ARG A 68 16.29 9.25 -7.67
C ARG A 68 15.81 8.41 -6.51
N HIS A 69 14.80 7.58 -6.77
CA HIS A 69 14.35 6.55 -5.84
C HIS A 69 15.23 5.31 -5.89
N THR A 70 15.21 4.54 -4.81
CA THR A 70 15.98 3.30 -4.68
C THR A 70 15.24 2.11 -5.32
N PHE A 71 13.91 2.16 -5.39
CA PHE A 71 13.09 1.18 -6.09
C PHE A 71 13.05 1.47 -7.60
N GLU A 72 12.72 0.45 -8.41
CA GLU A 72 12.72 0.55 -9.87
C GLU A 72 11.50 1.27 -10.41
N GLU A 73 10.32 0.88 -9.96
CA GLU A 73 9.05 1.46 -10.42
C GLU A 73 8.00 1.33 -9.32
N GLY A 74 7.07 2.28 -9.27
CA GLY A 74 5.94 2.27 -8.36
C GLY A 74 4.61 2.49 -9.08
N TYR A 75 3.50 2.10 -8.43
CA TYR A 75 2.16 2.37 -8.90
C TYR A 75 1.19 2.55 -7.73
N GLY A 76 0.37 3.58 -7.78
CA GLY A 76 -0.72 3.81 -6.83
C GLY A 76 -2.06 3.77 -7.53
N VAL A 77 -3.02 3.02 -6.96
CA VAL A 77 -4.28 2.70 -7.62
C VAL A 77 -5.27 3.86 -7.57
N PHE A 78 -5.36 4.54 -6.42
CA PHE A 78 -6.32 5.63 -6.22
C PHE A 78 -5.62 6.93 -5.81
N PRO A 79 -6.10 8.10 -6.25
CA PRO A 79 -5.68 9.37 -5.68
C PRO A 79 -6.25 9.51 -4.25
N TYR A 80 -5.43 9.94 -3.29
CA TYR A 80 -5.81 10.12 -1.88
C TYR A 80 -6.64 11.41 -1.71
N ARG A 81 -7.86 11.41 -2.23
CA ARG A 81 -8.82 12.52 -2.15
C ARG A 81 -10.26 12.02 -2.12
N GLY A 82 -11.20 12.90 -1.77
CA GLY A 82 -12.63 12.58 -1.72
C GLY A 82 -12.92 11.33 -0.87
N TRP A 83 -13.78 10.44 -1.37
CA TRP A 83 -14.20 9.24 -0.68
C TRP A 83 -13.04 8.29 -0.33
N VAL A 84 -11.95 8.28 -1.15
CA VAL A 84 -10.77 7.45 -0.89
C VAL A 84 -10.08 7.88 0.40
N LYS A 85 -9.94 9.21 0.63
CA LYS A 85 -9.38 9.75 1.87
C LYS A 85 -10.21 9.32 3.09
N ASP A 86 -11.53 9.47 3.02
CA ASP A 86 -12.44 9.11 4.12
C ASP A 86 -12.42 7.60 4.39
N SER A 87 -12.42 6.79 3.33
CA SER A 87 -12.32 5.35 3.41
C SER A 87 -11.00 4.89 4.04
N MET A 88 -9.87 5.46 3.62
CA MET A 88 -8.56 5.16 4.20
C MET A 88 -8.45 5.61 5.66
N MET A 89 -9.09 6.71 6.05
CA MET A 89 -9.15 7.12 7.46
C MET A 89 -9.92 6.08 8.28
N ARG A 90 -11.06 5.59 7.78
CA ARG A 90 -11.82 4.50 8.43
C ARG A 90 -11.00 3.21 8.51
N PHE A 91 -10.32 2.83 7.43
CA PHE A 91 -9.42 1.68 7.40
C PHE A 91 -8.25 1.83 8.40
N LYS A 92 -7.71 3.04 8.61
CA LYS A 92 -6.59 3.26 9.53
C LYS A 92 -6.98 3.39 11.00
N PHE A 93 -8.15 3.99 11.29
CA PHE A 93 -8.44 4.47 12.64
C PHE A 93 -9.79 4.05 13.20
N HIS A 94 -10.69 3.50 12.37
CA HIS A 94 -12.02 3.09 12.83
C HIS A 94 -12.28 1.58 12.71
N GLY A 95 -11.19 0.79 12.71
CA GLY A 95 -11.28 -0.68 12.75
C GLY A 95 -11.89 -1.34 11.51
N ARG A 96 -11.98 -0.64 10.37
CA ARG A 96 -12.55 -1.18 9.12
C ARG A 96 -11.56 -2.07 8.38
N LYS A 97 -11.05 -3.10 9.05
CA LYS A 97 -10.07 -4.05 8.47
C LYS A 97 -10.59 -4.72 7.20
N GLU A 98 -11.90 -4.96 7.11
CA GLU A 98 -12.57 -5.56 5.97
C GLU A 98 -12.42 -4.76 4.65
N TYR A 99 -12.11 -3.47 4.72
CA TYR A 99 -11.85 -2.64 3.52
C TYR A 99 -10.60 -3.08 2.77
N GLY A 100 -9.67 -3.77 3.44
CA GLY A 100 -8.48 -4.32 2.82
C GLY A 100 -8.77 -5.31 1.70
N GLU A 101 -9.88 -6.06 1.77
CA GLU A 101 -10.29 -6.98 0.70
C GLU A 101 -10.66 -6.21 -0.59
N PHE A 102 -11.40 -5.11 -0.47
CA PHE A 102 -11.70 -4.24 -1.61
C PHE A 102 -10.44 -3.65 -2.24
N TYR A 103 -9.58 -3.05 -1.41
CA TYR A 103 -8.35 -2.41 -1.90
C TYR A 103 -7.37 -3.42 -2.49
N GLY A 104 -7.17 -4.59 -1.86
CA GLY A 104 -6.28 -5.62 -2.38
C GLY A 104 -6.74 -6.18 -3.73
N ARG A 105 -8.05 -6.39 -3.89
CA ARG A 105 -8.64 -6.78 -5.17
C ARG A 105 -8.49 -5.69 -6.24
N ALA A 106 -8.71 -4.42 -5.88
CA ALA A 106 -8.51 -3.29 -6.79
C ALA A 106 -7.04 -3.17 -7.20
N MET A 107 -6.10 -3.35 -6.26
CA MET A 107 -4.66 -3.36 -6.53
C MET A 107 -4.27 -4.50 -7.48
N ALA A 108 -4.84 -5.69 -7.33
CA ALA A 108 -4.59 -6.82 -8.23
C ALA A 108 -5.12 -6.54 -9.65
N ALA A 109 -6.32 -5.98 -9.75
CA ALA A 109 -6.95 -5.65 -11.04
C ALA A 109 -6.20 -4.54 -11.77
N ALA A 110 -5.98 -3.39 -11.12
CA ALA A 110 -5.33 -2.23 -11.71
C ALA A 110 -3.81 -2.46 -11.93
N GLY A 111 -3.18 -3.26 -11.10
CA GLY A 111 -1.76 -3.60 -11.19
C GLY A 111 -1.44 -4.76 -12.13
N ARG A 112 -2.44 -5.43 -12.73
CA ARG A 112 -2.26 -6.69 -13.48
C ARG A 112 -1.15 -6.62 -14.53
N GLU A 113 -1.17 -5.61 -15.39
CA GLU A 113 -0.17 -5.43 -16.45
C GLU A 113 1.23 -5.24 -15.87
N ARG A 114 1.35 -4.37 -14.86
CA ARG A 114 2.63 -4.10 -14.17
C ARG A 114 3.16 -5.32 -13.45
N LEU A 115 2.33 -6.06 -12.74
CA LEU A 115 2.70 -7.31 -12.08
C LEU A 115 3.22 -8.34 -13.10
N GLY A 116 2.59 -8.43 -14.28
CA GLY A 116 3.04 -9.28 -15.39
C GLY A 116 4.40 -8.85 -15.95
N ARG A 117 4.71 -7.56 -15.99
CA ARG A 117 6.00 -7.00 -16.44
C ARG A 117 7.06 -7.08 -15.35
N TRP A 118 6.75 -6.72 -14.12
CA TRP A 118 7.67 -6.74 -12.97
C TRP A 118 8.03 -8.15 -12.54
N LYS A 119 7.12 -9.09 -12.66
CA LYS A 119 7.26 -10.51 -12.26
C LYS A 119 7.85 -10.65 -10.86
N PRO A 120 7.25 -10.05 -9.83
CA PRO A 120 7.74 -10.18 -8.47
C PRO A 120 7.61 -11.62 -8.00
N GLN A 121 8.57 -12.07 -7.20
CA GLN A 121 8.59 -13.42 -6.63
C GLN A 121 7.87 -13.50 -5.28
N VAL A 122 7.79 -12.37 -4.58
CA VAL A 122 7.19 -12.25 -3.26
C VAL A 122 6.66 -10.85 -3.03
N ILE A 123 5.57 -10.76 -2.29
CA ILE A 123 5.01 -9.50 -1.76
C ILE A 123 5.54 -9.32 -0.33
N ILE A 124 6.06 -8.14 -0.03
CA ILE A 124 6.48 -7.73 1.31
C ILE A 124 5.66 -6.52 1.73
N PRO A 125 4.83 -6.61 2.77
CA PRO A 125 4.16 -5.44 3.31
C PRO A 125 5.15 -4.52 4.01
N VAL A 126 5.01 -3.21 3.84
CA VAL A 126 5.77 -2.23 4.62
C VAL A 126 5.39 -2.37 6.10
N PRO A 127 6.36 -2.65 6.99
CA PRO A 127 6.05 -2.91 8.38
C PRO A 127 5.73 -1.62 9.13
N MET A 128 4.75 -1.73 10.03
CA MET A 128 4.40 -0.68 10.97
C MET A 128 5.22 -0.84 12.27
N TYR A 129 5.45 0.27 12.97
CA TYR A 129 6.05 0.21 14.30
C TYR A 129 5.09 -0.47 15.30
N ARG A 130 5.58 -1.46 16.06
CA ARG A 130 4.76 -2.33 16.94
C ARG A 130 3.79 -1.58 17.84
N LYS A 131 4.19 -0.44 18.42
CA LYS A 131 3.31 0.36 19.27
C LYS A 131 2.10 0.90 18.48
N LYS A 132 2.32 1.35 17.25
CA LYS A 132 1.24 1.83 16.36
C LYS A 132 0.33 0.70 15.93
N GLU A 133 0.90 -0.46 15.64
CA GLU A 133 0.14 -1.64 15.27
C GLU A 133 -0.77 -2.12 16.42
N ARG A 134 -0.26 -2.16 17.65
CA ARG A 134 -1.08 -2.46 18.85
C ARG A 134 -2.23 -1.47 19.04
N MET A 135 -1.99 -0.18 18.81
CA MET A 135 -3.04 0.85 18.92
C MET A 135 -4.10 0.75 17.82
N ARG A 136 -3.73 0.31 16.61
CA ARG A 136 -4.63 0.17 15.46
C ARG A 136 -5.28 -1.20 15.35
N GLY A 137 -4.69 -2.21 16.01
CA GLY A 137 -5.12 -3.60 15.97
C GLY A 137 -4.57 -4.40 14.78
N TYR A 138 -4.00 -3.75 13.76
CA TYR A 138 -3.42 -4.40 12.59
C TYR A 138 -2.49 -3.47 11.78
N ASN A 139 -1.63 -4.09 10.96
CA ASN A 139 -0.84 -3.39 9.94
C ASN A 139 -1.65 -3.31 8.63
N GLN A 140 -1.96 -2.11 8.17
CA GLN A 140 -2.74 -1.88 6.95
C GLN A 140 -2.05 -2.47 5.71
N ALA A 141 -0.75 -2.25 5.57
CA ALA A 141 0.02 -2.78 4.45
C ALA A 141 0.00 -4.31 4.40
N GLU A 142 0.01 -4.98 5.56
CA GLU A 142 -0.10 -6.45 5.66
C GLU A 142 -1.48 -6.95 5.20
N VAL A 143 -2.56 -6.31 5.65
CA VAL A 143 -3.92 -6.66 5.23
C VAL A 143 -4.07 -6.51 3.71
N LEU A 144 -3.54 -5.42 3.14
CA LEU A 144 -3.53 -5.18 1.69
C LEU A 144 -2.69 -6.22 0.95
N ALA A 145 -1.49 -6.54 1.46
CA ALA A 145 -0.59 -7.51 0.85
C ALA A 145 -1.20 -8.92 0.81
N LEU A 146 -1.85 -9.35 1.91
CA LEU A 146 -2.52 -10.65 1.97
C LEU A 146 -3.68 -10.73 0.98
N SER A 147 -4.52 -9.70 0.89
CA SER A 147 -5.61 -9.66 -0.09
C SER A 147 -5.07 -9.59 -1.52
N LEU A 148 -4.09 -8.73 -1.80
CA LEU A 148 -3.44 -8.67 -3.11
C LEU A 148 -2.83 -10.02 -3.50
N GLY A 149 -2.09 -10.67 -2.59
CA GLY A 149 -1.44 -11.97 -2.83
C GLY A 149 -2.45 -13.05 -3.20
N LYS A 150 -3.60 -13.08 -2.54
CA LYS A 150 -4.72 -13.98 -2.86
C LYS A 150 -5.23 -13.75 -4.28
N HIS A 151 -5.45 -12.50 -4.70
CA HIS A 151 -6.02 -12.17 -6.01
C HIS A 151 -5.00 -12.21 -7.17
N ALA A 152 -3.73 -11.92 -6.89
CA ALA A 152 -2.64 -11.97 -7.86
C ALA A 152 -1.92 -13.34 -7.90
N VAL A 153 -2.29 -14.28 -7.02
CA VAL A 153 -1.63 -15.59 -6.87
C VAL A 153 -0.12 -15.44 -6.64
N LEU A 154 0.24 -14.56 -5.71
CA LEU A 154 1.63 -14.29 -5.33
C LEU A 154 1.86 -14.59 -3.84
N PRO A 155 3.00 -15.19 -3.46
CA PRO A 155 3.33 -15.42 -2.07
C PRO A 155 3.53 -14.11 -1.32
N VAL A 156 3.13 -14.08 -0.05
CA VAL A 156 3.31 -12.93 0.84
C VAL A 156 4.23 -13.34 1.98
N CYS A 157 5.25 -12.53 2.27
CA CYS A 157 6.17 -12.73 3.37
C CYS A 157 6.16 -11.50 4.29
N THR A 158 5.71 -11.66 5.53
CA THR A 158 5.46 -10.57 6.47
C THR A 158 6.60 -10.31 7.46
N ASP A 159 7.58 -11.20 7.52
CA ASP A 159 8.66 -11.23 8.52
C ASP A 159 10.04 -10.83 7.99
N LEU A 160 10.19 -10.68 6.65
CA LEU A 160 11.46 -10.29 6.02
C LEU A 160 11.92 -8.88 6.36
N VAL A 161 11.00 -7.98 6.65
CA VAL A 161 11.29 -6.59 7.04
C VAL A 161 10.59 -6.25 8.34
N LYS A 162 11.32 -5.66 9.28
CA LYS A 162 10.77 -5.21 10.57
C LYS A 162 11.06 -3.73 10.78
N ARG A 163 10.12 -3.00 11.38
CA ARG A 163 10.34 -1.63 11.80
C ARG A 163 10.73 -1.59 13.28
N VAL A 164 11.98 -1.26 13.55
CA VAL A 164 12.58 -1.32 14.89
C VAL A 164 12.54 0.01 15.63
N HIS A 165 12.46 1.14 14.92
CA HIS A 165 12.41 2.46 15.52
C HIS A 165 11.19 3.27 15.07
N GLU A 166 10.60 4.01 16.02
CA GLU A 166 9.60 5.02 15.70
C GLU A 166 10.30 6.28 15.20
N THR A 167 10.05 6.64 13.94
CA THR A 167 10.50 7.92 13.40
C THR A 167 9.43 8.97 13.67
N LYS A 168 9.70 9.91 14.58
CA LYS A 168 8.86 11.11 14.76
C LYS A 168 9.06 12.04 13.57
N PRO A 169 8.00 12.70 13.07
CA PRO A 169 8.16 13.82 12.15
C PRO A 169 8.90 14.93 12.90
N GLN A 170 10.19 15.04 12.71
CA GLN A 170 10.95 16.17 13.25
C GLN A 170 10.89 17.28 12.20
N LYS A 171 10.20 18.36 12.53
CA LYS A 171 10.01 19.53 11.65
C LYS A 171 11.34 20.19 11.26
N GLU A 172 12.39 19.99 12.04
CA GLU A 172 13.70 20.65 11.92
C GLU A 172 14.75 19.87 11.12
N LEU A 173 14.47 18.61 10.73
CA LEU A 173 15.45 17.83 9.98
C LEU A 173 15.40 18.14 8.49
N THR A 174 16.59 18.27 7.87
CA THR A 174 16.72 18.27 6.42
C THR A 174 16.20 16.96 5.83
N ARG A 175 15.84 16.96 4.56
CA ARG A 175 15.31 15.77 3.86
C ARG A 175 16.30 14.61 3.90
N ASP A 176 17.61 14.86 3.77
CA ASP A 176 18.66 13.83 3.83
C ASP A 176 18.79 13.22 5.22
N MET A 177 18.67 14.01 6.28
CA MET A 177 18.64 13.50 7.65
C MET A 177 17.39 12.64 7.91
N ARG A 178 16.23 13.04 7.38
CA ARG A 178 15.01 12.23 7.44
C ARG A 178 15.18 10.90 6.71
N ARG A 179 15.82 10.89 5.53
CA ARG A 179 16.12 9.69 4.76
C ARG A 179 17.05 8.75 5.53
N LYS A 180 18.16 9.26 6.10
CA LYS A 180 19.09 8.47 6.92
C LYS A 180 18.41 7.89 8.17
N ASN A 181 17.56 8.66 8.85
CA ASN A 181 16.82 8.18 10.01
C ASN A 181 15.80 7.10 9.65
N LEU A 182 15.15 7.21 8.47
CA LEU A 182 14.22 6.20 7.99
C LEU A 182 14.93 4.88 7.62
N VAL A 183 16.11 4.93 7.00
CA VAL A 183 16.88 3.71 6.69
C VAL A 183 17.20 2.93 7.96
N ARG A 184 17.60 3.60 9.04
CA ARG A 184 17.88 2.97 10.34
C ARG A 184 16.62 2.46 11.08
N ALA A 185 15.43 2.88 10.63
CA ALA A 185 14.18 2.45 11.25
C ALA A 185 13.75 1.04 10.86
N PHE A 186 14.37 0.47 9.82
CA PHE A 186 14.02 -0.84 9.31
C PHE A 186 15.20 -1.81 9.42
N THR A 187 14.90 -3.06 9.76
CA THR A 187 15.83 -4.19 9.65
C THR A 187 15.30 -5.17 8.60
N VAL A 188 16.21 -5.74 7.83
CA VAL A 188 15.90 -6.71 6.78
C VAL A 188 16.62 -8.01 7.08
N GLU A 189 15.89 -9.13 7.11
CA GLU A 189 16.43 -10.46 7.33
C GLU A 189 17.32 -10.91 6.16
N ASN A 190 18.35 -11.70 6.45
CA ASN A 190 19.28 -12.16 5.41
C ASN A 190 18.61 -13.04 4.35
N SER A 191 17.56 -13.77 4.72
CA SER A 191 16.76 -14.60 3.81
C SER A 191 16.06 -13.81 2.69
N ALA A 192 15.93 -12.48 2.83
CA ALA A 192 15.42 -11.64 1.76
C ALA A 192 16.25 -11.72 0.47
N GLY A 193 17.56 -12.00 0.57
CA GLY A 193 18.47 -12.17 -0.57
C GLY A 193 18.18 -13.40 -1.45
N SER A 194 17.33 -14.33 -1.02
CA SER A 194 16.85 -15.44 -1.85
C SER A 194 15.91 -14.98 -2.98
N TYR A 195 15.35 -13.77 -2.88
CA TYR A 195 14.46 -13.19 -3.88
C TYR A 195 15.22 -12.17 -4.74
N SER A 196 15.14 -12.33 -6.06
CA SER A 196 15.72 -11.35 -7.00
C SER A 196 14.80 -10.16 -7.22
N ARG A 197 13.47 -10.37 -7.24
CA ARG A 197 12.45 -9.34 -7.50
C ARG A 197 11.39 -9.36 -6.43
N VAL A 198 11.19 -8.22 -5.78
CA VAL A 198 10.28 -8.05 -4.64
C VAL A 198 9.26 -6.97 -4.94
N LEU A 199 8.02 -7.18 -4.51
CA LEU A 199 6.96 -6.19 -4.51
C LEU A 199 6.74 -5.68 -3.09
N LEU A 200 7.02 -4.40 -2.84
CA LEU A 200 6.61 -3.71 -1.61
C LEU A 200 5.16 -3.26 -1.72
N VAL A 201 4.38 -3.48 -0.68
CA VAL A 201 2.99 -3.02 -0.57
C VAL A 201 2.84 -2.07 0.60
N ASP A 202 2.20 -0.93 0.37
CA ASP A 202 1.84 0.05 1.40
C ASP A 202 0.43 0.60 1.15
N ASP A 203 -0.13 1.29 2.13
CA ASP A 203 -1.46 1.88 2.02
C ASP A 203 -1.45 3.19 1.22
N ILE A 204 -0.52 4.11 1.52
CA ILE A 204 -0.42 5.41 0.86
C ILE A 204 1.02 5.76 0.51
N TYR A 205 1.28 5.98 -0.77
CA TYR A 205 2.52 6.59 -1.23
C TYR A 205 2.42 8.11 -1.19
N THR A 206 3.41 8.77 -0.60
CA THR A 206 3.51 10.24 -0.58
C THR A 206 4.79 10.71 -1.25
N THR A 207 5.91 10.67 -0.56
CA THR A 207 7.23 11.10 -1.05
C THR A 207 8.15 9.93 -1.43
N GLY A 208 7.71 8.71 -1.23
CA GLY A 208 8.52 7.51 -1.44
C GLY A 208 9.59 7.23 -0.39
N SER A 209 9.77 8.10 0.60
CA SER A 209 10.86 7.95 1.58
C SER A 209 10.83 6.62 2.36
N THR A 210 9.63 6.11 2.69
CA THR A 210 9.47 4.81 3.35
C THR A 210 9.84 3.67 2.40
N ALA A 211 9.34 3.72 1.16
CA ALA A 211 9.65 2.73 0.13
C ALA A 211 11.15 2.70 -0.17
N ASP A 212 11.80 3.88 -0.30
CA ASP A 212 13.25 3.98 -0.50
C ASP A 212 14.04 3.37 0.65
N ALA A 213 13.63 3.61 1.90
CA ALA A 213 14.32 3.09 3.07
C ALA A 213 14.27 1.55 3.10
N VAL A 214 13.10 0.98 2.85
CA VAL A 214 12.92 -0.49 2.80
C VAL A 214 13.64 -1.07 1.59
N ALA A 215 13.51 -0.46 0.39
CA ALA A 215 14.18 -0.91 -0.82
C ALA A 215 15.72 -0.90 -0.67
N SER A 216 16.28 0.14 -0.02
CA SER A 216 17.71 0.19 0.27
C SER A 216 18.17 -0.98 1.15
N GLY A 217 17.42 -1.29 2.21
CA GLY A 217 17.72 -2.44 3.07
C GLY A 217 17.63 -3.79 2.33
N LEU A 218 16.61 -3.97 1.48
CA LEU A 218 16.45 -5.17 0.67
C LEU A 218 17.60 -5.35 -0.33
N LYS A 219 17.99 -4.28 -1.03
CA LYS A 219 19.12 -4.30 -1.98
C LYS A 219 20.45 -4.60 -1.29
N GLN A 220 20.68 -4.11 -0.07
CA GLN A 220 21.85 -4.45 0.74
C GLN A 220 21.89 -5.95 1.11
N LYS A 221 20.74 -6.64 1.13
CA LYS A 221 20.65 -8.09 1.34
C LYS A 221 20.68 -8.91 0.05
N GLY A 222 20.89 -8.29 -1.11
CA GLY A 222 21.06 -8.98 -2.39
C GLY A 222 19.82 -9.01 -3.30
N VAL A 223 18.71 -8.39 -2.90
CA VAL A 223 17.55 -8.19 -3.80
C VAL A 223 17.96 -7.29 -4.96
N LYS A 224 17.70 -7.74 -6.20
CA LYS A 224 18.12 -7.01 -7.41
C LYS A 224 17.14 -5.90 -7.78
N SER A 225 15.83 -6.17 -7.69
CA SER A 225 14.79 -5.23 -8.09
C SER A 225 13.68 -5.15 -7.05
N VAL A 226 13.28 -3.94 -6.72
CA VAL A 226 12.20 -3.65 -5.78
C VAL A 226 11.16 -2.79 -6.47
N PHE A 227 9.93 -3.26 -6.54
CA PHE A 227 8.78 -2.54 -7.08
C PHE A 227 7.85 -2.12 -5.94
N VAL A 228 7.04 -1.10 -6.16
CA VAL A 228 6.15 -0.56 -5.13
C VAL A 228 4.72 -0.50 -5.65
N LEU A 229 3.77 -1.10 -4.93
CA LEU A 229 2.35 -1.01 -5.23
C LEU A 229 1.60 -0.51 -4.00
N THR A 230 0.83 0.56 -4.15
CA THR A 230 0.08 1.16 -3.05
C THR A 230 -1.40 1.29 -3.38
N ALA A 231 -2.25 1.22 -2.37
CA ALA A 231 -3.68 1.45 -2.56
C ALA A 231 -3.95 2.89 -2.99
N CYS A 232 -3.19 3.85 -2.46
CA CYS A 232 -3.38 5.26 -2.77
C CYS A 232 -2.07 6.00 -2.99
N THR A 233 -2.14 7.10 -3.76
CA THR A 233 -1.06 8.11 -3.79
C THR A 233 -1.57 9.44 -3.28
N GLY A 234 -0.82 10.06 -2.36
CA GLY A 234 -1.06 11.44 -1.93
C GLY A 234 -0.45 12.43 -2.91
N HIS A 235 -1.06 13.62 -3.04
CA HIS A 235 -0.37 14.76 -3.65
C HIS A 235 0.81 15.13 -2.75
N GLY A 236 1.99 15.33 -3.32
CA GLY A 236 3.09 16.01 -2.63
C GLY A 236 2.62 17.44 -2.33
N PHE A 237 2.64 17.80 -1.06
CA PHE A 237 2.43 19.18 -0.63
C PHE A 237 3.66 20.00 -0.97
#